data_e7ff71d9ef2b67755790d6d282458ffc
#
_entry.id   e7ff71d9ef2b67755790d6d282458ffc
#
_cell.length_a   1.000
_cell.length_b   1.000
_cell.length_c   1.000
_cell.angle_alpha   90.00
_cell.angle_beta   90.00
_cell.angle_gamma   90.00
#
_symmetry.space_group_name_H-M   'P 1'
#
loop_
_entity.id
_entity.type
_entity.pdbx_description
1 polymer ?
#
loop_
_entity_poly.entity_id
_entity_poly.type
_entity_poly.pdbx_seq_one_letter_code
_entity_poly.pdbx_strand_id
1 'polypeptide(L)'
;VSQIARSIARPLGLNEDLTEAIALGHDLGHTPFGHIGEKALSHAISLYRGMDPDVPENEYIFAHNQQSARIVEYLEKDGQGLNLSHEVIDGIRCHSGNLRAETAEGRIVAISDRIAYVTHDIDDAKRAGLLSEEYLPTEAREVLGNSSPERIENMVHDIVSESSRVGDIKMTDSMWGAMMTMRAFLFANLYASGDAKYEEPKAYDLIIELFDYFVNHLDEVPAEYKCH
;
A
#
# COMPACT_ATOMS: atom_id res chain seq x y z
N VAL A 1 8.73 5.49 -0.77
CA VAL A 1 7.48 6.25 -1.03
C VAL A 1 7.67 7.73 -0.73
N SER A 2 8.11 8.12 0.47
CA SER A 2 8.33 9.52 0.85
C SER A 2 9.28 10.26 -0.09
N GLN A 3 10.40 9.65 -0.47
CA GLN A 3 11.37 10.26 -1.40
C GLN A 3 10.77 10.47 -2.79
N ILE A 4 10.06 9.49 -3.33
CA ILE A 4 9.40 9.59 -4.65
C ILE A 4 8.33 10.68 -4.59
N ALA A 5 7.47 10.66 -3.58
CA ALA A 5 6.38 11.61 -3.42
C ALA A 5 6.89 13.06 -3.33
N ARG A 6 7.92 13.32 -2.53
CA ARG A 6 8.53 14.65 -2.42
C ARG A 6 9.23 15.09 -3.70
N SER A 7 9.82 14.15 -4.47
CA SER A 7 10.41 14.44 -5.77
C SER A 7 9.37 14.87 -6.81
N ILE A 8 8.12 14.46 -6.64
CA ILE A 8 6.98 14.90 -7.45
C ILE A 8 6.41 16.22 -6.92
N ALA A 9 6.22 16.35 -5.60
CA ALA A 9 5.60 17.51 -4.98
C ALA A 9 6.41 18.81 -5.20
N ARG A 10 7.73 18.73 -5.04
CA ARG A 10 8.64 19.88 -5.14
C ARG A 10 8.54 20.63 -6.49
N PRO A 11 8.72 20.01 -7.66
CA PRO A 11 8.61 20.71 -8.94
C PRO A 11 7.19 21.19 -9.26
N LEU A 12 6.16 20.59 -8.65
CA LEU A 12 4.77 21.04 -8.77
C LEU A 12 4.43 22.20 -7.81
N GLY A 13 5.37 22.61 -6.96
CA GLY A 13 5.15 23.68 -5.98
C GLY A 13 4.18 23.33 -4.87
N LEU A 14 4.00 22.03 -4.57
CA LEU A 14 3.12 21.51 -3.54
C LEU A 14 3.84 21.42 -2.19
N ASN A 15 3.08 21.18 -1.13
CA ASN A 15 3.59 21.12 0.23
C ASN A 15 4.35 19.80 0.49
N GLU A 16 5.71 19.87 0.52
CA GLU A 16 6.55 18.72 0.77
C GLU A 16 6.38 18.13 2.18
N ASP A 17 6.14 18.97 3.19
CA ASP A 17 5.99 18.52 4.58
C ASP A 17 4.67 17.74 4.75
N LEU A 18 3.59 18.20 4.13
CA LEU A 18 2.32 17.48 4.07
C LEU A 18 2.49 16.13 3.34
N THR A 19 3.17 16.15 2.19
CA THR A 19 3.47 14.95 1.40
C THR A 19 4.26 13.93 2.22
N GLU A 20 5.30 14.37 2.95
CA GLU A 20 6.11 13.52 3.79
C GLU A 20 5.33 12.94 4.98
N ALA A 21 4.52 13.77 5.64
CA ALA A 21 3.70 13.33 6.77
C ALA A 21 2.72 12.22 6.36
N ILE A 22 2.03 12.38 5.22
CA ILE A 22 1.14 11.35 4.66
C ILE A 22 1.93 10.08 4.34
N ALA A 23 3.08 10.23 3.65
CA ALA A 23 3.89 9.10 3.24
C ALA A 23 4.48 8.31 4.42
N LEU A 24 4.81 8.97 5.53
CA LEU A 24 5.29 8.28 6.73
C LEU A 24 4.20 7.52 7.47
N GLY A 25 2.95 7.97 7.36
CA GLY A 25 1.81 7.38 8.06
C GLY A 25 1.02 6.34 7.26
N HIS A 26 1.21 6.26 5.93
CA HIS A 26 0.28 5.54 5.05
C HIS A 26 0.11 4.06 5.39
N ASP A 27 1.18 3.35 5.76
CA ASP A 27 1.23 1.90 5.97
C ASP A 27 1.34 1.45 7.44
N LEU A 28 1.14 2.35 8.41
CA LEU A 28 1.22 2.02 9.84
C LEU A 28 0.25 0.90 10.27
N GLY A 29 -0.87 0.78 9.59
CA GLY A 29 -1.90 -0.22 9.87
C GLY A 29 -1.73 -1.55 9.14
N HIS A 30 -0.61 -1.76 8.45
CA HIS A 30 -0.38 -2.99 7.70
C HIS A 30 -0.26 -4.20 8.64
N THR A 31 -0.89 -5.30 8.29
CA THR A 31 -0.81 -6.56 9.04
C THR A 31 0.54 -7.25 8.81
N PRO A 32 0.99 -8.11 9.75
CA PRO A 32 2.01 -9.10 9.44
C PRO A 32 1.62 -9.89 8.18
N PHE A 33 2.59 -10.24 7.36
CA PHE A 33 2.41 -10.94 6.07
C PHE A 33 1.64 -10.16 5.00
N GLY A 34 1.59 -8.83 5.10
CA GLY A 34 1.03 -7.96 4.07
C GLY A 34 -0.44 -8.27 3.74
N HIS A 35 -0.78 -8.33 2.48
CA HIS A 35 -2.17 -8.55 2.02
C HIS A 35 -2.76 -9.91 2.43
N ILE A 36 -1.93 -10.95 2.62
CA ILE A 36 -2.41 -12.24 3.12
C ILE A 36 -2.91 -12.10 4.57
N GLY A 37 -2.17 -11.40 5.42
CA GLY A 37 -2.61 -11.10 6.79
C GLY A 37 -3.86 -10.21 6.82
N GLU A 38 -3.96 -9.23 5.93
CA GLU A 38 -5.14 -8.38 5.79
C GLU A 38 -6.39 -9.19 5.43
N LYS A 39 -6.27 -10.11 4.47
CA LYS A 39 -7.34 -11.02 4.08
C LYS A 39 -7.72 -11.98 5.21
N ALA A 40 -6.72 -12.56 5.88
CA ALA A 40 -6.95 -13.46 7.01
C ALA A 40 -7.66 -12.75 8.17
N LEU A 41 -7.24 -11.52 8.49
CA LEU A 41 -7.86 -10.73 9.55
C LEU A 41 -9.28 -10.30 9.19
N SER A 42 -9.54 -9.93 7.93
CA SER A 42 -10.90 -9.66 7.43
C SER A 42 -11.79 -10.88 7.59
N HIS A 43 -11.30 -12.08 7.24
CA HIS A 43 -12.01 -13.34 7.40
C HIS A 43 -12.33 -13.61 8.88
N ALA A 44 -11.33 -13.53 9.76
CA ALA A 44 -11.50 -13.77 11.19
C ALA A 44 -12.53 -12.81 11.81
N ILE A 45 -12.48 -11.52 11.48
CA ILE A 45 -13.44 -10.50 11.94
C ILE A 45 -14.86 -10.82 11.42
N SER A 46 -14.99 -11.26 10.16
CA SER A 46 -16.28 -11.64 9.59
C SER A 46 -16.91 -12.78 10.38
N LEU A 47 -16.16 -13.86 10.62
CA LEU A 47 -16.62 -15.01 11.42
C LEU A 47 -17.03 -14.58 12.83
N TYR A 48 -16.19 -13.76 13.49
CA TYR A 48 -16.46 -13.26 14.84
C TYR A 48 -17.76 -12.43 14.91
N ARG A 49 -18.07 -11.69 13.84
CA ARG A 49 -19.31 -10.89 13.73
C ARG A 49 -20.51 -11.68 13.23
N GLY A 50 -20.36 -12.99 12.97
CA GLY A 50 -21.41 -13.83 12.41
C GLY A 50 -21.76 -13.50 10.96
N MET A 51 -20.81 -12.93 10.22
CA MET A 51 -20.94 -12.59 8.81
C MET A 51 -20.30 -13.70 7.96
N ASP A 52 -20.81 -13.88 6.74
CA ASP A 52 -20.21 -14.81 5.79
C ASP A 52 -18.93 -14.20 5.19
N PRO A 53 -17.74 -14.78 5.45
CA PRO A 53 -16.48 -14.25 4.95
C PRO A 53 -16.31 -14.40 3.43
N ASP A 54 -17.04 -15.29 2.79
CA ASP A 54 -16.94 -15.56 1.34
C ASP A 54 -17.79 -14.57 0.49
N VAL A 55 -18.52 -13.69 1.16
CA VAL A 55 -19.23 -12.59 0.47
C VAL A 55 -18.24 -11.49 0.10
N PRO A 56 -18.19 -11.05 -1.19
CA PRO A 56 -17.20 -10.06 -1.63
C PRO A 56 -17.18 -8.75 -0.83
N GLU A 57 -18.34 -8.32 -0.30
CA GLU A 57 -18.46 -7.13 0.53
C GLU A 57 -17.71 -7.25 1.88
N ASN A 58 -17.46 -8.49 2.32
CA ASN A 58 -16.78 -8.78 3.58
C ASN A 58 -15.27 -9.02 3.41
N GLU A 59 -14.77 -9.12 2.18
CA GLU A 59 -13.34 -9.36 1.89
C GLU A 59 -12.43 -8.27 2.48
N TYR A 60 -12.94 -7.05 2.61
CA TYR A 60 -12.19 -5.88 3.08
C TYR A 60 -12.79 -5.22 4.32
N ILE A 61 -13.35 -6.02 5.25
CA ILE A 61 -13.81 -5.52 6.55
C ILE A 61 -12.66 -4.89 7.34
N PHE A 62 -11.47 -5.48 7.24
CA PHE A 62 -10.22 -4.89 7.66
C PHE A 62 -9.46 -4.37 6.42
N ALA A 63 -9.06 -3.11 6.44
CA ALA A 63 -8.24 -2.50 5.40
C ALA A 63 -7.11 -1.71 6.06
N HIS A 64 -5.85 -1.98 5.63
CA HIS A 64 -4.67 -1.39 6.25
C HIS A 64 -4.69 0.14 6.25
N ASN A 65 -5.16 0.77 5.18
CA ASN A 65 -5.28 2.22 5.09
C ASN A 65 -6.27 2.81 6.10
N GLN A 66 -7.38 2.13 6.37
CA GLN A 66 -8.33 2.54 7.43
C GLN A 66 -7.71 2.33 8.82
N GLN A 67 -6.99 1.23 9.00
CA GLN A 67 -6.28 0.97 10.25
C GLN A 67 -5.13 1.96 10.45
N SER A 68 -4.40 2.35 9.40
CA SER A 68 -3.36 3.40 9.47
C SER A 68 -3.96 4.72 9.99
N ALA A 69 -5.08 5.15 9.42
CA ALA A 69 -5.78 6.33 9.89
C ALA A 69 -6.24 6.16 11.35
N ARG A 70 -6.81 5.01 11.72
CA ARG A 70 -7.23 4.72 13.10
C ARG A 70 -6.07 4.77 14.09
N ILE A 71 -4.91 4.26 13.73
CA ILE A 71 -3.71 4.30 14.58
C ILE A 71 -3.35 5.75 14.91
N VAL A 72 -3.22 6.61 13.90
CA VAL A 72 -2.81 8.00 14.10
C VAL A 72 -3.90 8.87 14.73
N GLU A 73 -5.19 8.55 14.52
CA GLU A 73 -6.31 9.30 15.10
C GLU A 73 -6.60 8.92 16.56
N TYR A 74 -6.47 7.62 16.91
CA TYR A 74 -7.04 7.11 18.15
C TYR A 74 -6.13 6.22 18.98
N LEU A 75 -5.21 5.44 18.39
CA LEU A 75 -4.48 4.42 19.16
C LEU A 75 -3.17 4.96 19.74
N GLU A 76 -2.47 5.81 19.02
CA GLU A 76 -1.20 6.37 19.47
C GLU A 76 -1.37 7.24 20.72
N LYS A 77 -0.27 7.40 21.48
CA LYS A 77 -0.21 8.20 22.73
C LYS A 77 -1.29 7.81 23.74
N ASP A 78 -1.37 6.52 24.05
CA ASP A 78 -2.32 6.01 25.04
C ASP A 78 -3.78 6.37 24.71
N GLY A 79 -4.17 6.22 23.46
CA GLY A 79 -5.54 6.47 23.01
C GLY A 79 -5.90 7.93 22.71
N GLN A 80 -4.91 8.83 22.70
CA GLN A 80 -5.12 10.25 22.41
C GLN A 80 -4.93 10.62 20.94
N GLY A 81 -4.28 9.73 20.18
CA GLY A 81 -3.88 9.99 18.80
C GLY A 81 -2.75 11.00 18.67
N LEU A 82 -2.29 11.22 17.45
CA LEU A 82 -1.17 12.11 17.14
C LEU A 82 -1.58 13.57 16.92
N ASN A 83 -2.88 13.87 16.91
CA ASN A 83 -3.41 15.21 16.62
C ASN A 83 -2.91 15.77 15.28
N LEU A 84 -2.95 14.94 14.24
CA LEU A 84 -2.58 15.33 12.87
C LEU A 84 -3.70 16.15 12.21
N SER A 85 -3.36 16.93 11.19
CA SER A 85 -4.36 17.66 10.41
C SER A 85 -5.26 16.72 9.60
N HIS A 86 -6.44 17.20 9.23
CA HIS A 86 -7.39 16.46 8.40
C HIS A 86 -6.75 15.98 7.08
N GLU A 87 -5.95 16.83 6.45
CA GLU A 87 -5.31 16.55 5.16
C GLU A 87 -4.32 15.39 5.26
N VAL A 88 -3.60 15.25 6.38
CA VAL A 88 -2.71 14.10 6.63
C VAL A 88 -3.52 12.84 6.79
N ILE A 89 -4.57 12.87 7.61
CA ILE A 89 -5.43 11.71 7.88
C ILE A 89 -6.17 11.27 6.61
N ASP A 90 -6.72 12.22 5.84
CA ASP A 90 -7.36 11.95 4.56
C ASP A 90 -6.38 11.30 3.57
N GLY A 91 -5.18 11.86 3.45
CA GLY A 91 -4.13 11.30 2.59
C GLY A 91 -3.74 9.88 2.98
N ILE A 92 -3.58 9.60 4.28
CA ILE A 92 -3.32 8.25 4.81
C ILE A 92 -4.47 7.31 4.45
N ARG A 93 -5.72 7.71 4.70
CA ARG A 93 -6.91 6.90 4.45
C ARG A 93 -7.14 6.61 2.97
N CYS A 94 -6.79 7.53 2.11
CA CYS A 94 -7.07 7.46 0.67
C CYS A 94 -5.90 6.98 -0.19
N HIS A 95 -4.75 6.58 0.40
CA HIS A 95 -3.60 6.15 -0.39
C HIS A 95 -3.83 4.83 -1.12
N SER A 96 -4.70 3.97 -0.61
CA SER A 96 -5.02 2.65 -1.16
C SER A 96 -6.53 2.48 -1.39
N GLY A 97 -6.90 1.47 -2.19
CA GLY A 97 -8.29 1.20 -2.55
C GLY A 97 -8.84 2.14 -3.62
N ASN A 98 -10.15 2.40 -3.55
CA ASN A 98 -10.88 3.21 -4.54
C ASN A 98 -11.13 4.66 -4.10
N LEU A 99 -10.64 5.04 -2.92
CA LEU A 99 -10.80 6.40 -2.41
C LEU A 99 -9.80 7.34 -3.10
N ARG A 100 -10.18 8.61 -3.18
CA ARG A 100 -9.34 9.66 -3.75
C ARG A 100 -9.14 10.75 -2.72
N ALA A 101 -7.89 11.01 -2.37
CA ALA A 101 -7.53 12.05 -1.43
C ALA A 101 -7.98 13.46 -1.93
N GLU A 102 -8.42 14.30 -1.00
CA GLU A 102 -8.85 15.66 -1.28
C GLU A 102 -7.68 16.52 -1.77
N THR A 103 -6.50 16.34 -1.17
CA THR A 103 -5.30 17.11 -1.50
C THR A 103 -4.52 16.49 -2.68
N ALA A 104 -3.78 17.34 -3.39
CA ALA A 104 -2.85 16.89 -4.42
C ALA A 104 -1.71 16.04 -3.82
N GLU A 105 -1.25 16.40 -2.64
CA GLU A 105 -0.22 15.70 -1.87
C GLU A 105 -0.63 14.26 -1.53
N GLY A 106 -1.87 14.05 -1.07
CA GLY A 106 -2.40 12.72 -0.82
C GLY A 106 -2.48 11.87 -2.08
N ARG A 107 -2.88 12.47 -3.21
CA ARG A 107 -2.88 11.80 -4.52
C ARG A 107 -1.48 11.45 -5.01
N ILE A 108 -0.48 12.31 -4.74
CA ILE A 108 0.93 12.01 -5.04
C ILE A 108 1.40 10.81 -4.22
N VAL A 109 1.09 10.75 -2.93
CA VAL A 109 1.49 9.60 -2.10
C VAL A 109 0.89 8.30 -2.62
N ALA A 110 -0.40 8.29 -2.97
CA ALA A 110 -1.06 7.11 -3.54
C ALA A 110 -0.42 6.60 -4.84
N ILE A 111 0.06 7.50 -5.71
CA ILE A 111 0.75 7.09 -6.94
C ILE A 111 2.20 6.70 -6.67
N SER A 112 2.87 7.36 -5.72
CA SER A 112 4.24 7.08 -5.32
C SER A 112 4.39 5.72 -4.65
N ASP A 113 3.41 5.31 -3.87
CA ASP A 113 3.33 3.98 -3.30
C ASP A 113 3.30 2.90 -4.39
N ARG A 114 2.47 3.08 -5.44
CA ARG A 114 2.44 2.16 -6.58
C ARG A 114 3.77 2.11 -7.36
N ILE A 115 4.45 3.25 -7.51
CA ILE A 115 5.78 3.31 -8.15
C ILE A 115 6.80 2.56 -7.32
N ALA A 116 6.85 2.80 -6.00
CA ALA A 116 7.75 2.14 -5.08
C ALA A 116 7.54 0.63 -5.10
N TYR A 117 6.29 0.19 -4.94
CA TYR A 117 5.89 -1.21 -4.98
C TYR A 117 6.37 -1.91 -6.27
N VAL A 118 5.97 -1.40 -7.44
CA VAL A 118 6.36 -2.03 -8.73
C VAL A 118 7.87 -2.07 -8.91
N THR A 119 8.61 -1.04 -8.47
CA THR A 119 10.04 -0.94 -8.71
C THR A 119 10.86 -1.79 -7.73
N HIS A 120 10.51 -1.73 -6.45
CA HIS A 120 11.26 -2.43 -5.41
C HIS A 120 10.99 -3.94 -5.41
N ASP A 121 9.78 -4.37 -5.74
CA ASP A 121 9.48 -5.80 -5.86
C ASP A 121 10.27 -6.47 -6.99
N ILE A 122 10.51 -5.75 -8.11
CA ILE A 122 11.41 -6.23 -9.16
C ILE A 122 12.83 -6.41 -8.61
N ASP A 123 13.35 -5.42 -7.87
CA ASP A 123 14.69 -5.48 -7.31
C ASP A 123 14.84 -6.60 -6.27
N ASP A 124 13.83 -6.79 -5.43
CA ASP A 124 13.82 -7.84 -4.43
C ASP A 124 13.74 -9.23 -5.08
N ALA A 125 12.88 -9.40 -6.09
CA ALA A 125 12.78 -10.63 -6.86
C ALA A 125 14.10 -10.96 -7.60
N LYS A 126 14.79 -9.95 -8.13
CA LYS A 126 16.11 -10.12 -8.76
C LYS A 126 17.18 -10.52 -7.73
N ARG A 127 17.20 -9.88 -6.55
CA ARG A 127 18.12 -10.25 -5.45
C ARG A 127 17.88 -11.67 -4.96
N ALA A 128 16.64 -12.10 -4.90
CA ALA A 128 16.25 -13.45 -4.53
C ALA A 128 16.53 -14.49 -5.64
N GLY A 129 16.95 -14.06 -6.84
CA GLY A 129 17.17 -14.97 -7.98
C GLY A 129 15.89 -15.52 -8.60
N LEU A 130 14.73 -14.94 -8.26
CA LEU A 130 13.42 -15.36 -8.76
C LEU A 130 13.07 -14.72 -10.11
N LEU A 131 13.71 -13.61 -10.45
CA LEU A 131 13.42 -12.83 -11.66
C LEU A 131 14.71 -12.28 -12.25
N SER A 132 14.75 -12.17 -13.59
CA SER A 132 15.75 -11.38 -14.29
C SER A 132 15.10 -10.30 -15.16
N GLU A 133 15.84 -9.24 -15.48
CA GLU A 133 15.36 -8.12 -16.28
C GLU A 133 14.77 -8.54 -17.63
N GLU A 134 15.32 -9.62 -18.19
CA GLU A 134 14.97 -10.14 -19.52
C GLU A 134 13.55 -10.75 -19.56
N TYR A 135 13.04 -11.18 -18.41
CA TYR A 135 11.69 -11.76 -18.31
C TYR A 135 10.60 -10.71 -18.17
N LEU A 136 10.97 -9.46 -17.85
CA LEU A 136 10.00 -8.37 -17.74
C LEU A 136 9.39 -8.04 -19.11
N PRO A 137 8.10 -7.68 -19.19
CA PRO A 137 7.44 -7.34 -20.45
C PRO A 137 8.20 -6.26 -21.23
N THR A 138 8.60 -6.57 -22.46
CA THR A 138 9.41 -5.68 -23.31
C THR A 138 8.72 -4.34 -23.51
N GLU A 139 7.43 -4.34 -23.83
CA GLU A 139 6.62 -3.15 -24.04
C GLU A 139 6.57 -2.22 -22.81
N ALA A 140 6.53 -2.80 -21.61
CA ALA A 140 6.58 -2.01 -20.38
C ALA A 140 8.00 -1.46 -20.12
N ARG A 141 9.06 -2.25 -20.39
CA ARG A 141 10.44 -1.79 -20.24
C ARG A 141 10.81 -0.65 -21.18
N GLU A 142 10.31 -0.69 -22.42
CA GLU A 142 10.54 0.38 -23.41
C GLU A 142 10.00 1.74 -22.95
N VAL A 143 8.91 1.74 -22.19
CA VAL A 143 8.29 2.96 -21.66
C VAL A 143 8.85 3.34 -20.29
N LEU A 144 8.94 2.38 -19.38
CA LEU A 144 9.35 2.63 -18.00
C LEU A 144 10.85 2.78 -17.84
N GLY A 145 11.67 2.03 -18.60
CA GLY A 145 13.11 1.94 -18.45
C GLY A 145 13.59 0.55 -18.03
N ASN A 146 14.91 0.33 -18.10
CA ASN A 146 15.55 -0.97 -17.93
C ASN A 146 16.24 -1.16 -16.56
N SER A 147 16.14 -0.18 -15.68
CA SER A 147 16.66 -0.24 -14.31
C SER A 147 15.71 0.48 -13.35
N SER A 148 15.78 0.13 -12.06
CA SER A 148 14.91 0.77 -11.06
C SER A 148 15.10 2.26 -10.95
N PRO A 149 16.33 2.82 -10.96
CA PRO A 149 16.51 4.28 -11.01
C PRO A 149 15.87 4.91 -12.25
N GLU A 150 16.05 4.31 -13.42
CA GLU A 150 15.49 4.81 -14.69
C GLU A 150 13.96 4.76 -14.66
N ARG A 151 13.36 3.68 -14.15
CA ARG A 151 11.89 3.57 -14.00
C ARG A 151 11.33 4.66 -13.10
N ILE A 152 11.96 4.88 -11.94
CA ILE A 152 11.52 5.92 -10.99
C ILE A 152 11.65 7.29 -11.65
N GLU A 153 12.78 7.59 -12.29
CA GLU A 153 13.03 8.88 -12.95
C GLU A 153 12.00 9.15 -14.05
N ASN A 154 11.77 8.18 -14.93
CA ASN A 154 10.81 8.31 -16.03
C ASN A 154 9.38 8.53 -15.53
N MET A 155 8.94 7.74 -14.53
CA MET A 155 7.60 7.90 -13.95
C MET A 155 7.44 9.22 -13.21
N VAL A 156 8.43 9.65 -12.44
CA VAL A 156 8.40 10.96 -11.75
C VAL A 156 8.34 12.10 -12.75
N HIS A 157 9.17 12.06 -13.80
CA HIS A 157 9.18 13.07 -14.83
C HIS A 157 7.85 13.15 -15.60
N ASP A 158 7.28 11.99 -15.93
CA ASP A 158 5.98 11.91 -16.61
C ASP A 158 4.86 12.52 -15.77
N ILE A 159 4.79 12.15 -14.47
CA ILE A 159 3.79 12.69 -13.54
C ILE A 159 3.91 14.21 -13.43
N VAL A 160 5.12 14.72 -13.24
CA VAL A 160 5.34 16.18 -13.11
C VAL A 160 4.91 16.91 -14.37
N SER A 161 5.29 16.40 -15.54
CA SER A 161 4.97 17.02 -16.83
C SER A 161 3.48 16.98 -17.12
N GLU A 162 2.85 15.82 -16.98
CA GLU A 162 1.43 15.63 -17.25
C GLU A 162 0.55 16.38 -16.24
N SER A 163 0.89 16.31 -14.94
CA SER A 163 0.14 17.03 -13.90
C SER A 163 0.19 18.54 -14.10
N SER A 164 1.35 19.10 -14.48
CA SER A 164 1.47 20.53 -14.82
C SER A 164 0.62 20.90 -16.02
N ARG A 165 0.47 19.99 -16.99
CA ARG A 165 -0.32 20.22 -18.20
C ARG A 165 -1.82 20.20 -17.94
N VAL A 166 -2.30 19.27 -17.11
CA VAL A 166 -3.75 19.05 -16.90
C VAL A 166 -4.30 19.74 -15.65
N GLY A 167 -3.44 20.20 -14.74
CA GLY A 167 -3.85 20.83 -13.48
C GLY A 167 -4.37 19.85 -12.42
N ASP A 168 -4.03 18.58 -12.54
CA ASP A 168 -4.37 17.52 -11.55
C ASP A 168 -3.27 16.45 -11.55
N ILE A 169 -3.14 15.69 -10.47
CA ILE A 169 -2.12 14.63 -10.35
C ILE A 169 -2.48 13.48 -11.27
N LYS A 170 -1.67 13.28 -12.30
CA LYS A 170 -1.90 12.30 -13.35
C LYS A 170 -0.60 11.85 -14.01
N MET A 171 -0.52 10.57 -14.39
CA MET A 171 0.40 10.04 -15.40
C MET A 171 -0.23 10.12 -16.80
N THR A 172 0.60 10.14 -17.85
CA THR A 172 0.11 9.88 -19.21
C THR A 172 -0.49 8.48 -19.30
N ASP A 173 -1.44 8.28 -20.21
CA ASP A 173 -2.09 6.97 -20.39
C ASP A 173 -1.08 5.88 -20.81
N SER A 174 -0.02 6.27 -21.55
CA SER A 174 1.08 5.36 -21.93
C SER A 174 1.88 4.90 -20.70
N MET A 175 2.32 5.83 -19.85
CA MET A 175 3.09 5.53 -18.65
C MET A 175 2.28 4.69 -17.66
N TRP A 176 1.02 5.08 -17.43
CA TRP A 176 0.09 4.32 -16.59
C TRP A 176 -0.13 2.89 -17.11
N GLY A 177 -0.36 2.73 -18.43
CA GLY A 177 -0.54 1.43 -19.06
C GLY A 177 0.69 0.53 -18.89
N ALA A 178 1.88 1.07 -19.09
CA ALA A 178 3.13 0.34 -18.92
C ALA A 178 3.34 -0.09 -17.45
N MET A 179 3.06 0.80 -16.49
CA MET A 179 3.14 0.48 -15.05
C MET A 179 2.14 -0.62 -14.67
N MET A 180 0.91 -0.57 -15.20
CA MET A 180 -0.10 -1.60 -14.93
C MET A 180 0.23 -2.94 -15.58
N THR A 181 0.86 -2.94 -16.76
CA THR A 181 1.38 -4.16 -17.41
C THR A 181 2.48 -4.80 -16.55
N MET A 182 3.40 -3.99 -16.03
CA MET A 182 4.46 -4.47 -15.14
C MET A 182 3.85 -5.05 -13.84
N ARG A 183 2.90 -4.36 -13.23
CA ARG A 183 2.19 -4.84 -12.04
C ARG A 183 1.48 -6.17 -12.30
N ALA A 184 0.75 -6.29 -13.39
CA ALA A 184 0.05 -7.54 -13.76
C ALA A 184 1.02 -8.70 -13.96
N PHE A 185 2.18 -8.43 -14.57
CA PHE A 185 3.25 -9.42 -14.73
C PHE A 185 3.79 -9.91 -13.39
N LEU A 186 4.07 -8.99 -12.44
CA LEU A 186 4.54 -9.35 -11.09
C LEU A 186 3.50 -10.21 -10.35
N PHE A 187 2.22 -9.83 -10.43
CA PHE A 187 1.14 -10.64 -9.85
C PHE A 187 1.12 -12.06 -10.40
N ALA A 188 1.20 -12.22 -11.71
CA ALA A 188 1.11 -13.53 -12.35
C ALA A 188 2.33 -14.43 -12.10
N ASN A 189 3.53 -13.84 -12.00
CA ASN A 189 4.78 -14.58 -12.01
C ASN A 189 5.53 -14.61 -10.68
N LEU A 190 5.31 -13.62 -9.80
CA LEU A 190 6.00 -13.55 -8.52
C LEU A 190 5.09 -13.97 -7.36
N TYR A 191 3.87 -13.42 -7.28
CA TYR A 191 2.97 -13.70 -6.17
C TYR A 191 2.10 -14.95 -6.38
N ALA A 192 1.75 -15.29 -7.62
CA ALA A 192 0.95 -16.48 -7.92
C ALA A 192 1.78 -17.76 -8.10
N SER A 193 3.10 -17.68 -8.06
CA SER A 193 4.01 -18.80 -8.34
C SER A 193 5.11 -18.95 -7.27
N GLY A 194 5.56 -20.18 -7.02
CA GLY A 194 6.74 -20.47 -6.22
C GLY A 194 6.48 -20.79 -4.74
N ASP A 195 7.54 -20.68 -3.93
CA ASP A 195 7.54 -21.02 -2.50
C ASP A 195 6.60 -20.10 -1.69
N ALA A 196 6.38 -18.86 -2.13
CA ALA A 196 5.43 -17.94 -1.52
C ALA A 196 4.03 -18.56 -1.44
N LYS A 197 3.55 -19.16 -2.54
CA LYS A 197 2.25 -19.84 -2.57
C LYS A 197 2.13 -21.01 -1.59
N TYR A 198 3.25 -21.60 -1.19
CA TYR A 198 3.28 -22.69 -0.20
C TYR A 198 3.25 -22.17 1.24
N GLU A 199 3.82 -21.00 1.50
CA GLU A 199 3.85 -20.39 2.83
C GLU A 199 2.63 -19.49 3.11
N GLU A 200 1.96 -18.95 2.09
CA GLU A 200 0.77 -18.11 2.26
C GLU A 200 -0.35 -18.75 3.09
N PRO A 201 -0.73 -20.03 2.87
CA PRO A 201 -1.76 -20.68 3.70
C PRO A 201 -1.37 -20.75 5.18
N LYS A 202 -0.08 -20.97 5.49
CA LYS A 202 0.40 -21.02 6.88
C LYS A 202 0.31 -19.65 7.55
N ALA A 203 0.68 -18.59 6.82
CA ALA A 203 0.56 -17.22 7.31
C ALA A 203 -0.92 -16.83 7.53
N TYR A 204 -1.78 -17.24 6.61
CA TYR A 204 -3.22 -17.02 6.69
C TYR A 204 -3.82 -17.72 7.93
N ASP A 205 -3.56 -19.01 8.10
CA ASP A 205 -4.06 -19.81 9.22
C ASP A 205 -3.54 -19.26 10.57
N LEU A 206 -2.25 -18.88 10.62
CA LEU A 206 -1.64 -18.30 11.82
C LEU A 206 -2.35 -17.03 12.29
N ILE A 207 -2.71 -16.13 11.37
CA ILE A 207 -3.43 -14.89 11.72
C ILE A 207 -4.82 -15.20 12.26
N ILE A 208 -5.54 -16.16 11.66
CA ILE A 208 -6.86 -16.59 12.15
C ILE A 208 -6.74 -17.21 13.53
N GLU A 209 -5.79 -18.12 13.74
CA GLU A 209 -5.57 -18.77 15.04
C GLU A 209 -5.20 -17.75 16.13
N LEU A 210 -4.34 -16.79 15.84
CA LEU A 210 -3.99 -15.72 16.78
C LEU A 210 -5.19 -14.84 17.14
N PHE A 211 -6.00 -14.47 16.14
CA PHE A 211 -7.20 -13.68 16.38
C PHE A 211 -8.18 -14.44 17.27
N ASP A 212 -8.48 -15.71 16.96
CA ASP A 212 -9.38 -16.56 17.75
C ASP A 212 -8.84 -16.76 19.17
N TYR A 213 -7.53 -16.99 19.30
CA TYR A 213 -6.89 -17.12 20.61
C TYR A 213 -7.13 -15.88 21.47
N PHE A 214 -6.77 -14.68 20.98
CA PHE A 214 -6.87 -13.47 21.77
C PHE A 214 -8.31 -13.01 22.04
N VAL A 215 -9.25 -13.30 21.15
CA VAL A 215 -10.68 -13.04 21.40
C VAL A 215 -11.19 -13.90 22.58
N ASN A 216 -10.68 -15.12 22.71
CA ASN A 216 -11.05 -16.03 23.80
C ASN A 216 -10.19 -15.86 25.08
N HIS A 217 -9.07 -15.13 25.00
CA HIS A 217 -8.13 -14.89 26.10
C HIS A 217 -7.83 -13.39 26.27
N LEU A 218 -8.89 -12.59 26.42
CA LEU A 218 -8.76 -11.12 26.54
C LEU A 218 -7.92 -10.67 27.74
N ASP A 219 -7.80 -11.52 28.77
CA ASP A 219 -6.95 -11.28 29.93
C ASP A 219 -5.46 -11.26 29.58
N GLU A 220 -5.03 -11.96 28.53
CA GLU A 220 -3.65 -12.00 28.04
C GLU A 220 -3.31 -10.83 27.10
N VAL A 221 -4.31 -10.11 26.60
CA VAL A 221 -4.06 -8.89 25.81
C VAL A 221 -3.48 -7.80 26.72
N PRO A 222 -2.36 -7.13 26.36
CA PRO A 222 -1.81 -6.04 27.16
C PRO A 222 -2.84 -4.94 27.44
N ALA A 223 -2.75 -4.36 28.64
CA ALA A 223 -3.78 -3.41 29.12
C ALA A 223 -3.90 -2.17 28.21
N GLU A 224 -2.80 -1.76 27.59
CA GLU A 224 -2.73 -0.64 26.65
C GLU A 224 -3.59 -0.83 25.40
N TYR A 225 -3.90 -2.08 25.01
CA TYR A 225 -4.75 -2.41 23.85
C TYR A 225 -6.20 -2.76 24.20
N LYS A 226 -6.57 -2.76 25.49
CA LYS A 226 -7.93 -3.14 25.94
C LYS A 226 -8.95 -2.02 25.91
N CYS A 227 -8.51 -0.79 25.78
CA CYS A 227 -9.37 0.41 26.00
C CYS A 227 -9.83 1.09 24.71
N HIS A 228 -9.64 0.45 23.54
CA HIS A 228 -9.85 1.15 22.25
C HIS A 228 -10.81 0.44 21.33
#